data_10350cad99679a0a7ecb35b0fe9944be
#
_entry.id   10350cad99679a0a7ecb35b0fe9944be
#
_cell.length_a   1.000
_cell.length_b   1.000
_cell.length_c   1.000
_cell.angle_alpha   90.00
_cell.angle_beta   90.00
_cell.angle_gamma   90.00
#
_symmetry.space_group_name_H-M   'P 1'
#
loop_
_entity.id
_entity.type
_entity.pdbx_description
1 polymer ?
#
loop_
_entity_poly.entity_id
_entity_poly.type
_entity_poly.pdbx_seq_one_letter_code
_entity_poly.pdbx_strand_id
1 'polypeptide(L)'
;MVEYGTSNLVNKKVSKNPPLVIFGIAFGEVSYLDYEPDSKLKVPQNDLLVFFRQMAVMLKSGVPLSQALELLAENMTNKKFGANIFDVSKRLGSGEELSTSLGKYPRIFSPIMIGLIEAGEAGGILSEVLERLASLVESQSKIKGQITGALIYPVAILFLAVTISLALLIFIVPTFDEMFKSMGAELPALTSFMLVLSRVVTSLQFIIAVSYTHLRAHETIA
;
A
#
# COMPACT_ATOMS: atom_id res chain seq x y z
N MET A 1 -35.81 31.87 -11.09
CA MET A 1 -35.93 31.19 -9.79
C MET A 1 -36.01 29.70 -10.09
N VAL A 2 -34.88 29.04 -10.04
CA VAL A 2 -34.77 27.60 -10.36
C VAL A 2 -34.50 26.88 -9.04
N GLU A 3 -35.51 26.19 -8.53
CA GLU A 3 -35.38 25.32 -7.35
C GLU A 3 -34.51 24.11 -7.72
N TYR A 4 -33.31 24.08 -7.17
CA TYR A 4 -32.49 22.86 -7.19
C TYR A 4 -33.05 21.86 -6.19
N GLY A 5 -33.69 20.82 -6.73
CA GLY A 5 -34.27 19.72 -5.96
C GLY A 5 -33.18 18.88 -5.25
N THR A 6 -32.84 19.27 -4.04
CA THR A 6 -31.88 18.58 -3.15
C THR A 6 -32.47 17.35 -2.45
N SER A 7 -33.69 16.94 -2.76
CA SER A 7 -34.43 15.92 -1.99
C SER A 7 -34.26 14.46 -2.47
N ASN A 8 -33.60 14.21 -3.62
CA ASN A 8 -33.54 12.84 -4.18
C ASN A 8 -32.26 12.05 -3.91
N LEU A 9 -31.25 12.66 -3.28
CA LEU A 9 -29.96 11.97 -3.03
C LEU A 9 -29.91 11.23 -1.67
N VAL A 10 -30.82 11.53 -0.74
CA VAL A 10 -30.73 11.03 0.64
C VAL A 10 -31.26 9.59 0.81
N ASN A 11 -31.92 9.01 -0.19
CA ASN A 11 -32.59 7.71 -0.03
C ASN A 11 -32.18 6.63 -1.03
N LYS A 12 -30.97 6.73 -1.62
CA LYS A 12 -30.44 5.62 -2.39
C LYS A 12 -29.83 4.61 -1.41
N LYS A 13 -30.55 3.53 -1.14
CA LYS A 13 -30.06 2.39 -0.36
C LYS A 13 -28.65 2.03 -0.83
N VAL A 14 -27.66 2.15 0.07
CA VAL A 14 -26.32 1.60 -0.16
C VAL A 14 -26.48 0.13 -0.52
N SER A 15 -26.09 -0.24 -1.71
CA SER A 15 -26.09 -1.64 -2.13
C SER A 15 -25.10 -2.40 -1.27
N LYS A 16 -25.57 -3.40 -0.52
CA LYS A 16 -24.74 -4.23 0.36
C LYS A 16 -23.77 -5.17 -0.38
N ASN A 17 -23.93 -5.26 -1.69
CA ASN A 17 -23.12 -6.16 -2.50
C ASN A 17 -22.23 -5.37 -3.44
N PRO A 18 -20.89 -5.63 -3.44
CA PRO A 18 -20.01 -5.09 -4.46
C PRO A 18 -20.47 -5.58 -5.83
N PRO A 19 -20.24 -4.82 -6.91
CA PRO A 19 -20.64 -5.22 -8.26
C PRO A 19 -20.02 -6.58 -8.59
N LEU A 20 -20.80 -7.43 -9.25
CA LEU A 20 -20.34 -8.73 -9.71
C LEU A 20 -19.19 -8.52 -10.71
N VAL A 21 -18.00 -8.87 -10.30
CA VAL A 21 -16.81 -8.89 -11.17
C VAL A 21 -16.65 -10.30 -11.69
N ILE A 22 -16.98 -10.52 -12.96
CA ILE A 22 -16.73 -11.78 -13.67
C ILE A 22 -15.61 -11.53 -14.67
N PHE A 23 -14.52 -12.28 -14.57
CA PHE A 23 -13.33 -12.17 -15.44
C PHE A 23 -12.67 -10.78 -15.49
N GLY A 24 -12.70 -10.01 -14.38
CA GLY A 24 -12.10 -8.67 -14.33
C GLY A 24 -12.93 -7.57 -15.02
N ILE A 25 -14.13 -7.87 -15.50
CA ILE A 25 -15.06 -6.91 -16.11
C ILE A 25 -16.13 -6.58 -15.07
N ALA A 26 -16.13 -5.33 -14.60
CA ALA A 26 -17.20 -4.83 -13.72
C ALA A 26 -18.44 -4.54 -14.55
N PHE A 27 -19.53 -5.24 -14.29
CA PHE A 27 -20.84 -4.94 -14.86
C PHE A 27 -21.53 -3.87 -14.01
N GLY A 28 -21.50 -2.64 -14.49
CA GLY A 28 -22.11 -1.46 -13.88
C GLY A 28 -21.08 -0.41 -13.47
N GLU A 29 -21.47 0.83 -13.48
CA GLU A 29 -20.67 1.94 -12.94
C GLU A 29 -20.60 1.78 -11.42
N VAL A 30 -19.43 1.42 -10.90
CA VAL A 30 -19.18 1.27 -9.46
C VAL A 30 -19.16 2.66 -8.85
N SER A 31 -20.15 2.98 -8.04
CA SER A 31 -20.20 4.24 -7.29
C SER A 31 -19.52 4.08 -5.94
N TYR A 32 -18.91 5.17 -5.41
CA TYR A 32 -18.43 5.21 -4.03
C TYR A 32 -19.54 4.97 -3.00
N LEU A 33 -20.82 5.19 -3.38
CA LEU A 33 -22.00 4.93 -2.55
C LEU A 33 -22.30 3.44 -2.35
N ASP A 34 -21.67 2.56 -3.14
CA ASP A 34 -21.80 1.10 -3.00
C ASP A 34 -20.89 0.55 -1.89
N TYR A 35 -20.03 1.38 -1.30
CA TYR A 35 -19.12 1.00 -0.24
C TYR A 35 -19.48 1.67 1.09
N GLU A 36 -19.34 0.92 2.18
CA GLU A 36 -19.41 1.49 3.54
C GLU A 36 -18.06 2.11 3.92
N PRO A 37 -18.07 3.23 4.70
CA PRO A 37 -16.84 3.83 5.20
C PRO A 37 -16.06 2.84 6.08
N ASP A 38 -14.77 2.67 5.83
CA ASP A 38 -13.90 1.73 6.54
C ASP A 38 -12.72 2.44 7.19
N SER A 39 -12.72 2.51 8.53
CA SER A 39 -11.62 3.10 9.32
C SER A 39 -10.32 2.29 9.25
N LYS A 40 -10.36 1.02 8.80
CA LYS A 40 -9.21 0.14 8.65
C LYS A 40 -8.61 0.17 7.25
N LEU A 41 -9.22 0.87 6.31
CA LEU A 41 -8.74 1.00 4.94
C LEU A 41 -7.33 1.58 4.91
N LYS A 42 -6.47 0.97 4.10
CA LYS A 42 -5.17 1.54 3.71
C LYS A 42 -5.29 2.11 2.31
N VAL A 43 -4.85 3.32 2.13
CA VAL A 43 -4.91 4.04 0.85
C VAL A 43 -3.51 4.17 0.28
N PRO A 44 -3.31 3.93 -1.03
CA PRO A 44 -2.05 4.22 -1.70
C PRO A 44 -1.64 5.68 -1.53
N GLN A 45 -0.32 5.93 -1.40
CA GLN A 45 0.18 7.30 -1.24
C GLN A 45 -0.18 8.21 -2.43
N ASN A 46 -0.28 7.64 -3.64
CA ASN A 46 -0.70 8.40 -4.82
C ASN A 46 -2.15 8.90 -4.71
N ASP A 47 -3.08 8.08 -4.21
CA ASP A 47 -4.47 8.51 -4.03
C ASP A 47 -4.57 9.63 -2.98
N LEU A 48 -3.78 9.50 -1.89
CA LEU A 48 -3.71 10.52 -0.85
C LEU A 48 -3.08 11.83 -1.36
N LEU A 49 -2.03 11.73 -2.19
CA LEU A 49 -1.41 12.88 -2.85
C LEU A 49 -2.40 13.62 -3.74
N VAL A 50 -3.13 12.87 -4.58
CA VAL A 50 -4.15 13.42 -5.49
C VAL A 50 -5.25 14.10 -4.69
N PHE A 51 -5.71 13.47 -3.61
CA PHE A 51 -6.71 14.04 -2.71
C PHE A 51 -6.27 15.40 -2.16
N PHE A 52 -5.11 15.49 -1.51
CA PHE A 52 -4.64 16.75 -0.93
C PHE A 52 -4.41 17.85 -1.99
N ARG A 53 -3.86 17.47 -3.15
CA ARG A 53 -3.58 18.40 -4.24
C ARG A 53 -4.87 18.97 -4.84
N GLN A 54 -5.84 18.12 -5.13
CA GLN A 54 -7.12 18.55 -5.69
C GLN A 54 -7.92 19.39 -4.67
N MET A 55 -7.92 18.96 -3.39
CA MET A 55 -8.57 19.68 -2.32
C MET A 55 -7.99 21.11 -2.17
N ALA A 56 -6.65 21.23 -2.15
CA ALA A 56 -5.98 22.53 -2.08
C ALA A 56 -6.37 23.46 -3.25
N VAL A 57 -6.39 22.92 -4.47
CA VAL A 57 -6.77 23.68 -5.68
C VAL A 57 -8.22 24.16 -5.60
N MET A 58 -9.15 23.27 -5.21
CA MET A 58 -10.57 23.61 -5.08
C MET A 58 -10.80 24.72 -4.05
N LEU A 59 -10.17 24.62 -2.87
CA LEU A 59 -10.29 25.65 -1.83
C LEU A 59 -9.67 26.98 -2.26
N LYS A 60 -8.51 26.96 -2.93
CA LYS A 60 -7.90 28.18 -3.52
C LYS A 60 -8.80 28.83 -4.57
N SER A 61 -9.59 28.05 -5.27
CA SER A 61 -10.56 28.53 -6.26
C SER A 61 -11.87 29.02 -5.63
N GLY A 62 -11.99 28.99 -4.29
CA GLY A 62 -13.16 29.44 -3.57
C GLY A 62 -14.31 28.43 -3.49
N VAL A 63 -14.07 27.16 -3.87
CA VAL A 63 -15.09 26.11 -3.71
C VAL A 63 -15.30 25.83 -2.23
N PRO A 64 -16.54 25.82 -1.72
CA PRO A 64 -16.83 25.48 -0.34
C PRO A 64 -16.30 24.09 0.04
N LEU A 65 -15.77 23.96 1.27
CA LEU A 65 -15.09 22.76 1.76
C LEU A 65 -15.94 21.49 1.64
N SER A 66 -17.23 21.56 2.02
CA SER A 66 -18.15 20.43 1.91
C SER A 66 -18.36 19.99 0.46
N GLN A 67 -18.55 20.95 -0.43
CA GLN A 67 -18.74 20.70 -1.87
C GLN A 67 -17.47 20.11 -2.50
N ALA A 68 -16.28 20.59 -2.11
CA ALA A 68 -15.01 20.06 -2.57
C ALA A 68 -14.84 18.58 -2.17
N LEU A 69 -15.19 18.21 -0.94
CA LEU A 69 -15.16 16.84 -0.46
C LEU A 69 -16.12 15.92 -1.23
N GLU A 70 -17.34 16.38 -1.50
CA GLU A 70 -18.33 15.62 -2.28
C GLU A 70 -17.85 15.37 -3.70
N LEU A 71 -17.36 16.39 -4.39
CA LEU A 71 -16.82 16.28 -5.74
C LEU A 71 -15.59 15.34 -5.78
N LEU A 72 -14.72 15.40 -4.78
CA LEU A 72 -13.59 14.49 -4.69
C LEU A 72 -14.03 13.07 -4.45
N ALA A 73 -14.97 12.81 -3.54
CA ALA A 73 -15.49 11.48 -3.26
C ALA A 73 -16.05 10.81 -4.52
N GLU A 74 -16.76 11.57 -5.34
CA GLU A 74 -17.36 11.11 -6.59
C GLU A 74 -16.31 10.75 -7.65
N ASN A 75 -15.28 11.60 -7.78
CA ASN A 75 -14.27 11.48 -8.83
C ASN A 75 -13.08 10.59 -8.47
N MET A 76 -13.00 10.08 -7.23
CA MET A 76 -11.91 9.18 -6.83
C MET A 76 -11.93 7.86 -7.58
N THR A 77 -10.78 7.45 -8.11
CA THR A 77 -10.57 6.12 -8.70
C THR A 77 -10.77 5.01 -7.67
N ASN A 78 -10.25 5.21 -6.45
CA ASN A 78 -10.45 4.30 -5.33
C ASN A 78 -11.81 4.57 -4.67
N LYS A 79 -12.82 3.83 -5.07
CA LYS A 79 -14.21 4.02 -4.60
C LYS A 79 -14.39 3.79 -3.09
N LYS A 80 -13.57 2.91 -2.47
CA LYS A 80 -13.57 2.72 -1.00
C LYS A 80 -13.05 3.98 -0.30
N PHE A 81 -12.01 4.60 -0.83
CA PHE A 81 -11.51 5.87 -0.31
C PHE A 81 -12.53 6.99 -0.54
N GLY A 82 -13.19 7.01 -1.70
CA GLY A 82 -14.31 7.93 -1.97
C GLY A 82 -15.43 7.82 -0.94
N ALA A 83 -15.79 6.59 -0.53
CA ALA A 83 -16.81 6.38 0.52
C ALA A 83 -16.40 7.00 1.87
N ASN A 84 -15.12 6.87 2.25
CA ASN A 84 -14.59 7.49 3.47
C ASN A 84 -14.63 9.04 3.39
N ILE A 85 -14.26 9.60 2.24
CA ILE A 85 -14.29 11.06 2.03
C ILE A 85 -15.74 11.58 2.02
N PHE A 86 -16.67 10.82 1.48
CA PHE A 86 -18.09 11.16 1.51
C PHE A 86 -18.66 11.13 2.95
N ASP A 87 -18.24 10.19 3.80
CA ASP A 87 -18.57 10.20 5.22
C ASP A 87 -18.03 11.46 5.92
N VAL A 88 -16.79 11.85 5.61
CA VAL A 88 -16.20 13.10 6.12
C VAL A 88 -17.03 14.31 5.68
N SER A 89 -17.46 14.40 4.42
CA SER A 89 -18.33 15.49 3.94
C SER A 89 -19.64 15.56 4.71
N LYS A 90 -20.29 14.42 4.97
CA LYS A 90 -21.53 14.37 5.77
C LYS A 90 -21.33 14.87 7.20
N ARG A 91 -20.23 14.50 7.85
CA ARG A 91 -19.88 14.94 9.20
C ARG A 91 -19.64 16.43 9.25
N LEU A 92 -18.90 16.94 8.27
CA LEU A 92 -18.68 18.38 8.12
C LEU A 92 -20.01 19.13 7.95
N GLY A 93 -20.93 18.59 7.13
CA GLY A 93 -22.29 19.15 6.96
C GLY A 93 -23.13 19.13 8.23
N SER A 94 -22.81 18.26 9.21
CA SER A 94 -23.42 18.24 10.56
C SER A 94 -22.74 19.17 11.56
N GLY A 95 -21.70 19.92 11.14
CA GLY A 95 -20.98 20.89 11.98
C GLY A 95 -19.74 20.30 12.68
N GLU A 96 -19.32 19.08 12.33
CA GLU A 96 -18.06 18.53 12.84
C GLU A 96 -16.88 19.17 12.09
N GLU A 97 -15.75 19.43 12.76
CA GLU A 97 -14.54 19.96 12.14
C GLU A 97 -13.91 18.93 11.17
N LEU A 98 -13.21 19.44 10.13
CA LEU A 98 -12.54 18.58 9.15
C LEU A 98 -11.47 17.68 9.81
N SER A 99 -10.64 18.28 10.68
CA SER A 99 -9.60 17.59 11.43
C SER A 99 -10.17 16.42 12.25
N THR A 100 -11.25 16.66 13.00
CA THR A 100 -11.96 15.65 13.80
C THR A 100 -12.54 14.55 12.93
N SER A 101 -13.18 14.90 11.82
CA SER A 101 -13.80 13.94 10.89
C SER A 101 -12.77 13.05 10.20
N LEU A 102 -11.65 13.61 9.75
CA LEU A 102 -10.53 12.85 9.15
C LEU A 102 -9.81 11.98 10.19
N GLY A 103 -9.77 12.41 11.45
CA GLY A 103 -9.18 11.66 12.57
C GLY A 103 -9.82 10.29 12.83
N LYS A 104 -11.03 10.04 12.33
CA LYS A 104 -11.71 8.73 12.38
C LYS A 104 -11.09 7.69 11.46
N TYR A 105 -10.20 8.11 10.58
CA TYR A 105 -9.48 7.26 9.61
C TYR A 105 -7.97 7.26 9.86
N PRO A 106 -7.47 6.78 11.03
CA PRO A 106 -6.06 6.93 11.43
C PRO A 106 -5.09 6.09 10.59
N ARG A 107 -5.59 5.14 9.79
CA ARG A 107 -4.76 4.38 8.84
C ARG A 107 -4.53 5.11 7.53
N ILE A 108 -5.34 6.11 7.23
CA ILE A 108 -5.23 6.97 6.05
C ILE A 108 -4.51 8.26 6.42
N PHE A 109 -4.99 8.94 7.45
CA PHE A 109 -4.49 10.23 7.90
C PHE A 109 -3.69 10.07 9.19
N SER A 110 -2.39 10.32 9.12
CA SER A 110 -1.51 10.24 10.29
C SER A 110 -1.81 11.35 11.30
N PRO A 111 -1.45 11.19 12.60
CA PRO A 111 -1.64 12.23 13.60
C PRO A 111 -1.00 13.57 13.23
N ILE A 112 0.15 13.53 12.55
CA ILE A 112 0.84 14.75 12.06
C ILE A 112 -0.02 15.47 11.01
N MET A 113 -0.63 14.73 10.08
CA MET A 113 -1.53 15.33 9.07
C MET A 113 -2.75 15.96 9.73
N ILE A 114 -3.35 15.28 10.70
CA ILE A 114 -4.51 15.80 11.43
C ILE A 114 -4.16 17.08 12.17
N GLY A 115 -3.07 17.10 12.94
CA GLY A 115 -2.66 18.31 13.67
C GLY A 115 -2.35 19.51 12.75
N LEU A 116 -1.79 19.28 11.56
CA LEU A 116 -1.58 20.33 10.57
C LEU A 116 -2.91 20.85 10.00
N ILE A 117 -3.87 19.96 9.72
CA ILE A 117 -5.20 20.34 9.25
C ILE A 117 -5.94 21.16 10.32
N GLU A 118 -5.92 20.72 11.57
CA GLU A 118 -6.51 21.42 12.73
C GLU A 118 -5.95 22.84 12.86
N ALA A 119 -4.62 22.97 12.81
CA ALA A 119 -3.98 24.29 12.82
C ALA A 119 -4.37 25.16 11.61
N GLY A 120 -4.51 24.55 10.43
CA GLY A 120 -4.94 25.22 9.21
C GLY A 120 -6.41 25.66 9.24
N GLU A 121 -7.28 24.85 9.84
CA GLU A 121 -8.70 25.16 10.09
C GLU A 121 -8.82 26.37 11.03
N ALA A 122 -8.17 26.29 12.18
CA ALA A 122 -8.18 27.38 13.18
C ALA A 122 -7.56 28.67 12.65
N GLY A 123 -6.54 28.59 11.81
CA GLY A 123 -5.85 29.73 11.22
C GLY A 123 -6.48 30.30 9.94
N GLY A 124 -7.48 29.63 9.36
CA GLY A 124 -8.07 30.01 8.07
C GLY A 124 -7.14 29.84 6.86
N ILE A 125 -6.07 29.04 7.00
CA ILE A 125 -5.05 28.80 5.96
C ILE A 125 -5.07 27.35 5.47
N LEU A 126 -6.25 26.74 5.46
CA LEU A 126 -6.41 25.32 5.16
C LEU A 126 -5.89 24.95 3.76
N SER A 127 -6.07 25.82 2.77
CA SER A 127 -5.59 25.59 1.40
C SER A 127 -4.07 25.46 1.32
N GLU A 128 -3.33 26.29 2.03
CA GLU A 128 -1.87 26.23 2.10
C GLU A 128 -1.38 24.99 2.85
N VAL A 129 -2.05 24.63 3.93
CA VAL A 129 -1.76 23.41 4.70
C VAL A 129 -1.96 22.17 3.85
N LEU A 130 -3.04 22.08 3.10
CA LEU A 130 -3.31 20.94 2.20
C LEU A 130 -2.27 20.82 1.08
N GLU A 131 -1.82 21.94 0.51
CA GLU A 131 -0.73 21.95 -0.46
C GLU A 131 0.59 21.46 0.15
N ARG A 132 0.88 21.87 1.38
CA ARG A 132 2.05 21.41 2.13
C ARG A 132 1.97 19.91 2.44
N LEU A 133 0.79 19.40 2.79
CA LEU A 133 0.53 17.98 2.98
C LEU A 133 0.72 17.19 1.68
N ALA A 134 0.25 17.69 0.54
CA ALA A 134 0.50 17.10 -0.76
C ALA A 134 2.01 16.96 -1.04
N SER A 135 2.79 18.02 -0.78
CA SER A 135 4.24 18.04 -0.95
C SER A 135 4.96 17.05 -0.01
N LEU A 136 4.47 16.90 1.23
CA LEU A 136 5.01 15.93 2.19
C LEU A 136 4.78 14.50 1.72
N VAL A 137 3.55 14.17 1.27
CA VAL A 137 3.21 12.84 0.76
C VAL A 137 4.01 12.52 -0.50
N GLU A 138 4.18 13.48 -1.41
CA GLU A 138 4.99 13.33 -2.61
C GLU A 138 6.46 13.04 -2.27
N SER A 139 7.04 13.78 -1.33
CA SER A 139 8.41 13.59 -0.88
C SER A 139 8.62 12.21 -0.25
N GLN A 140 7.69 11.77 0.60
CA GLN A 140 7.72 10.42 1.19
C GLN A 140 7.64 9.33 0.13
N SER A 141 6.80 9.50 -0.89
CA SER A 141 6.67 8.55 -2.00
C SER A 141 7.96 8.47 -2.82
N LYS A 142 8.59 9.61 -3.12
CA LYS A 142 9.88 9.67 -3.83
C LYS A 142 10.99 8.97 -3.05
N ILE A 143 11.12 9.25 -1.75
CA ILE A 143 12.13 8.62 -0.90
C ILE A 143 11.93 7.10 -0.85
N LYS A 144 10.70 6.63 -0.69
CA LYS A 144 10.39 5.20 -0.70
C LYS A 144 10.77 4.55 -2.03
N GLY A 145 10.48 5.20 -3.16
CA GLY A 145 10.88 4.73 -4.49
C GLY A 145 12.39 4.66 -4.66
N GLN A 146 13.12 5.66 -4.20
CA GLN A 146 14.59 5.71 -4.25
C GLN A 146 15.22 4.60 -3.40
N ILE A 147 14.74 4.38 -2.18
CA ILE A 147 15.23 3.30 -1.30
C ILE A 147 14.98 1.94 -1.96
N THR A 148 13.77 1.70 -2.45
CA THR A 148 13.44 0.44 -3.12
C THR A 148 14.31 0.21 -4.35
N GLY A 149 14.52 1.24 -5.18
CA GLY A 149 15.40 1.18 -6.35
C GLY A 149 16.85 0.88 -5.99
N ALA A 150 17.38 1.52 -4.93
CA ALA A 150 18.74 1.31 -4.46
C ALA A 150 18.97 -0.11 -3.89
N LEU A 151 17.93 -0.75 -3.34
CA LEU A 151 18.03 -2.09 -2.77
C LEU A 151 18.00 -3.21 -3.82
N ILE A 152 17.54 -2.94 -5.04
CA ILE A 152 17.46 -3.96 -6.11
C ILE A 152 18.83 -4.55 -6.42
N TYR A 153 19.86 -3.70 -6.55
CA TYR A 153 21.21 -4.15 -6.88
C TYR A 153 21.86 -5.03 -5.79
N PRO A 154 21.90 -4.64 -4.49
CA PRO A 154 22.38 -5.51 -3.43
C PRO A 154 21.63 -6.84 -3.32
N VAL A 155 20.30 -6.81 -3.46
CA VAL A 155 19.48 -8.02 -3.39
C VAL A 155 19.80 -8.96 -4.57
N ALA A 156 19.96 -8.43 -5.79
CA ALA A 156 20.32 -9.23 -6.96
C ALA A 156 21.71 -9.88 -6.80
N ILE A 157 22.70 -9.16 -6.30
CA ILE A 157 24.05 -9.72 -6.03
C ILE A 157 23.97 -10.81 -4.95
N LEU A 158 23.29 -10.53 -3.85
CA LEU A 158 23.14 -11.51 -2.77
C LEU A 158 22.44 -12.78 -3.27
N PHE A 159 21.40 -12.64 -4.05
CA PHE A 159 20.68 -13.76 -4.68
C PHE A 159 21.60 -14.59 -5.57
N LEU A 160 22.40 -13.93 -6.43
CA LEU A 160 23.35 -14.59 -7.30
C LEU A 160 24.42 -15.34 -6.49
N ALA A 161 24.99 -14.69 -5.48
CA ALA A 161 26.02 -15.29 -4.61
C ALA A 161 25.48 -16.52 -3.87
N VAL A 162 24.27 -16.45 -3.31
CA VAL A 162 23.60 -17.57 -2.66
C VAL A 162 23.33 -18.70 -3.66
N THR A 163 22.85 -18.38 -4.86
CA THR A 163 22.58 -19.38 -5.90
C THR A 163 23.84 -20.13 -6.32
N ILE A 164 24.94 -19.42 -6.54
CA ILE A 164 26.24 -20.04 -6.88
C ILE A 164 26.73 -20.89 -5.71
N SER A 165 26.66 -20.39 -4.49
CA SER A 165 27.07 -21.14 -3.30
C SER A 165 26.27 -22.43 -3.11
N LEU A 166 24.97 -22.39 -3.33
CA LEU A 166 24.09 -23.56 -3.29
C LEU A 166 24.43 -24.57 -4.41
N ALA A 167 24.70 -24.09 -5.63
CA ALA A 167 25.12 -24.94 -6.73
C ALA A 167 26.43 -25.66 -6.42
N LEU A 168 27.42 -24.97 -5.88
CA LEU A 168 28.68 -25.57 -5.44
C LEU A 168 28.46 -26.63 -4.36
N LEU A 169 27.63 -26.34 -3.37
CA LEU A 169 27.30 -27.28 -2.29
C LEU A 169 26.60 -28.54 -2.80
N ILE A 170 25.71 -28.42 -3.78
CA ILE A 170 24.89 -29.52 -4.29
C ILE A 170 25.68 -30.40 -5.27
N PHE A 171 26.49 -29.79 -6.14
CA PHE A 171 27.14 -30.51 -7.24
C PHE A 171 28.62 -30.81 -6.94
N ILE A 172 29.37 -29.89 -6.40
CA ILE A 172 30.82 -30.01 -6.27
C ILE A 172 31.22 -30.71 -4.97
N VAL A 173 30.59 -30.39 -3.85
CA VAL A 173 30.94 -30.99 -2.55
C VAL A 173 30.77 -32.52 -2.54
N PRO A 174 29.68 -33.10 -3.08
CA PRO A 174 29.57 -34.57 -3.19
C PRO A 174 30.66 -35.24 -4.04
N THR A 175 31.07 -34.60 -5.13
CA THR A 175 32.13 -35.11 -6.00
C THR A 175 33.47 -35.23 -5.26
N PHE A 176 33.78 -34.26 -4.40
CA PHE A 176 34.95 -34.36 -3.53
C PHE A 176 34.82 -35.50 -2.50
N ASP A 177 33.64 -35.68 -1.91
CA ASP A 177 33.38 -36.79 -0.98
C ASP A 177 33.69 -38.17 -1.60
N GLU A 178 33.23 -38.40 -2.82
CA GLU A 178 33.49 -39.63 -3.58
C GLU A 178 34.98 -39.80 -3.89
N MET A 179 35.67 -38.74 -4.28
CA MET A 179 37.10 -38.76 -4.59
C MET A 179 37.94 -39.10 -3.35
N PHE A 180 37.68 -38.48 -2.20
CA PHE A 180 38.39 -38.77 -0.96
C PHE A 180 38.16 -40.20 -0.47
N LYS A 181 36.93 -40.70 -0.57
CA LYS A 181 36.60 -42.11 -0.26
C LYS A 181 37.33 -43.07 -1.14
N SER A 182 37.48 -42.78 -2.43
CA SER A 182 38.21 -43.64 -3.37
C SER A 182 39.73 -43.72 -3.08
N MET A 183 40.28 -42.67 -2.49
CA MET A 183 41.69 -42.59 -2.08
C MET A 183 41.96 -43.16 -0.68
N GLY A 184 40.93 -43.62 0.04
CA GLY A 184 41.06 -44.14 1.41
C GLY A 184 41.45 -43.06 2.44
N ALA A 185 41.28 -41.77 2.12
CA ALA A 185 41.67 -40.66 2.97
C ALA A 185 40.45 -40.16 3.78
N GLU A 186 40.69 -39.82 5.04
CA GLU A 186 39.67 -39.17 5.86
C GLU A 186 39.44 -37.71 5.40
N LEU A 187 38.17 -37.32 5.34
CA LEU A 187 37.78 -35.96 4.99
C LEU A 187 38.23 -34.97 6.07
N PRO A 188 38.82 -33.81 5.71
CA PRO A 188 39.07 -32.74 6.65
C PRO A 188 37.76 -32.29 7.34
N ALA A 189 37.83 -31.90 8.62
CA ALA A 189 36.65 -31.53 9.42
C ALA A 189 35.79 -30.42 8.77
N LEU A 190 36.42 -29.49 8.06
CA LEU A 190 35.70 -28.44 7.32
C LEU A 190 34.86 -29.01 6.16
N THR A 191 35.41 -29.99 5.45
CA THR A 191 34.68 -30.60 4.32
C THR A 191 33.53 -31.48 4.81
N SER A 192 33.72 -32.20 5.94
CA SER A 192 32.63 -32.97 6.57
C SER A 192 31.50 -32.09 7.06
N PHE A 193 31.80 -30.89 7.59
CA PHE A 193 30.78 -29.89 7.93
C PHE A 193 30.02 -29.39 6.70
N MET A 194 30.72 -29.12 5.59
CA MET A 194 30.09 -28.73 4.32
C MET A 194 29.20 -29.82 3.74
N LEU A 195 29.57 -31.09 3.91
CA LEU A 195 28.72 -32.22 3.51
C LEU A 195 27.43 -32.31 4.33
N VAL A 196 27.51 -32.09 5.65
CA VAL A 196 26.31 -32.05 6.50
C VAL A 196 25.41 -30.90 6.04
N LEU A 197 25.96 -29.72 5.78
CA LEU A 197 25.21 -28.57 5.29
C LEU A 197 24.58 -28.84 3.92
N SER A 198 25.32 -29.47 3.01
CA SER A 198 24.81 -29.91 1.70
C SER A 198 23.60 -30.85 1.83
N ARG A 199 23.65 -31.83 2.73
CA ARG A 199 22.54 -32.76 2.97
C ARG A 199 21.31 -32.06 3.56
N VAL A 200 21.49 -31.11 4.43
CA VAL A 200 20.39 -30.30 4.99
C VAL A 200 19.73 -29.47 3.89
N VAL A 201 20.52 -28.84 3.04
CA VAL A 201 20.04 -28.00 1.93
C VAL A 201 19.32 -28.82 0.86
N THR A 202 19.81 -30.05 0.57
CA THR A 202 19.19 -30.96 -0.41
C THR A 202 17.98 -31.68 0.14
N SER A 203 17.72 -31.66 1.44
CA SER A 203 16.51 -32.24 2.00
C SER A 203 15.26 -31.57 1.41
N LEU A 204 14.30 -32.40 0.98
CA LEU A 204 13.07 -31.94 0.34
C LEU A 204 12.34 -30.87 1.16
N GLN A 205 12.46 -30.93 2.48
CA GLN A 205 11.84 -29.98 3.42
C GLN A 205 12.42 -28.57 3.29
N PHE A 206 13.72 -28.43 3.03
CA PHE A 206 14.35 -27.11 2.85
C PHE A 206 13.96 -26.48 1.52
N ILE A 207 13.89 -27.29 0.45
CA ILE A 207 13.45 -26.81 -0.87
C ILE A 207 12.00 -26.32 -0.81
N ILE A 208 11.11 -27.04 -0.12
CA ILE A 208 9.72 -26.65 0.07
C ILE A 208 9.62 -25.37 0.92
N ALA A 209 10.39 -25.25 2.00
CA ALA A 209 10.39 -24.08 2.86
C ALA A 209 10.86 -22.82 2.12
N VAL A 210 11.94 -22.91 1.34
CA VAL A 210 12.46 -21.80 0.53
C VAL A 210 11.50 -21.41 -0.57
N SER A 211 10.89 -22.39 -1.26
CA SER A 211 9.87 -22.12 -2.29
C SER A 211 8.62 -21.43 -1.70
N TYR A 212 8.18 -21.85 -0.52
CA TYR A 212 7.03 -21.24 0.16
C TYR A 212 7.31 -19.79 0.62
N THR A 213 8.49 -19.53 1.18
CA THR A 213 8.89 -18.18 1.58
C THR A 213 9.09 -17.26 0.36
N HIS A 214 9.60 -17.79 -0.74
CA HIS A 214 9.81 -17.03 -1.98
C HIS A 214 8.48 -16.65 -2.65
N LEU A 215 7.51 -17.55 -2.69
CA LEU A 215 6.16 -17.27 -3.21
C LEU A 215 5.43 -16.24 -2.34
N ARG A 216 5.56 -16.33 -1.01
CA ARG A 216 4.91 -15.39 -0.09
C ARG A 216 5.53 -13.98 -0.11
N ALA A 217 6.83 -13.88 -0.40
CA ALA A 217 7.50 -12.58 -0.56
C ALA A 217 7.02 -11.84 -1.82
N HIS A 218 6.59 -12.55 -2.87
CA HIS A 218 6.02 -11.96 -4.08
C HIS A 218 4.60 -11.40 -3.87
N GLU A 219 3.80 -11.98 -2.97
CA GLU A 219 2.45 -11.48 -2.68
C GLU A 219 2.43 -10.22 -1.80
N THR A 220 3.51 -9.92 -1.07
CA THR A 220 3.59 -8.74 -0.20
C THR A 220 4.13 -7.49 -0.90
N ILE A 221 4.52 -7.59 -2.17
CA ILE A 221 5.08 -6.48 -2.97
C ILE A 221 4.08 -6.00 -4.05
N ALA A 222 2.95 -6.71 -4.24
CA ALA A 222 1.91 -6.32 -5.19
C ALA A 222 0.87 -5.37 -4.60
#